data_9c2d0a281a3dca7e9fdb66d83816f291
#
_entry.id   9c2d0a281a3dca7e9fdb66d83816f291
#
_cell.length_a   1.000
_cell.length_b   1.000
_cell.length_c   1.000
_cell.angle_alpha   90.00
_cell.angle_beta   90.00
_cell.angle_gamma   90.00
#
_symmetry.space_group_name_H-M   'P 1'
#
loop_
_entity.id
_entity.type
_entity.pdbx_description
1 polymer ?
#
loop_
_entity_poly.entity_id
_entity_poly.type
_entity_poly.pdbx_seq_one_letter_code
_entity_poly.pdbx_strand_id
1 'polypeptide(L)'
;MDLAGLREYEPGDDVRSMDWNVTARLDTPYVRQYTEDRDLTAWFLLDLSPSIDFGTVETERLKRTVLIDFVATLARLLTRRGNRVGAIFYGSRVERTIPAGGGRVQVLRLVEDLLRQPQLTSAPFTDLSPLLDAARQALQRRSLVFVISDFISEPGWERPLHLLTRRHEVLAVRIVDPREVTLPDVGPLIMEDAETGEQLYVDTHDRKFRERFASAAARREATVNGAFVRAGVEAVSLSTDEDLVRAIVRIATLRHRRRRR
;
A
#
# COMPACT_ATOMS: atom_id res chain seq x y z
N MET A 1 -1.43 -0.24 -27.27
CA MET A 1 -1.10 -1.56 -27.84
C MET A 1 0.35 -1.49 -28.25
N ASP A 2 1.22 -2.14 -27.51
CA ASP A 2 2.63 -2.23 -27.91
C ASP A 2 2.87 -3.54 -28.64
N LEU A 3 3.70 -3.49 -29.68
CA LEU A 3 4.09 -4.65 -30.45
C LEU A 3 4.93 -5.57 -29.56
N ALA A 4 4.38 -6.71 -29.14
CA ALA A 4 5.09 -7.65 -28.26
C ALA A 4 6.06 -8.54 -29.02
N GLY A 5 5.82 -8.77 -30.31
CA GLY A 5 6.64 -9.62 -31.14
C GLY A 5 5.94 -10.02 -32.44
N LEU A 6 6.65 -10.83 -33.21
CA LEU A 6 6.15 -11.49 -34.39
C LEU A 6 6.19 -13.00 -34.14
N ARG A 7 5.13 -13.72 -34.50
CA ARG A 7 5.11 -15.19 -34.54
C ARG A 7 4.53 -15.68 -35.83
N GLU A 8 4.78 -16.92 -36.12
CA GLU A 8 4.15 -17.58 -37.30
C GLU A 8 2.62 -17.61 -37.12
N TYR A 9 1.93 -17.48 -38.26
CA TYR A 9 0.48 -17.57 -38.32
C TYR A 9 0.01 -18.99 -38.00
N GLU A 10 -0.99 -19.08 -37.14
CA GLU A 10 -1.69 -20.34 -36.86
C GLU A 10 -3.14 -20.25 -37.36
N PRO A 11 -3.73 -21.36 -37.85
CA PRO A 11 -5.13 -21.37 -38.27
C PRO A 11 -6.06 -20.89 -37.13
N GLY A 12 -6.77 -19.78 -37.38
CA GLY A 12 -7.63 -19.15 -36.39
C GLY A 12 -7.17 -17.72 -35.95
N ASP A 13 -5.97 -17.31 -36.36
CA ASP A 13 -5.50 -15.95 -36.14
C ASP A 13 -6.23 -14.94 -37.03
N ASP A 14 -6.40 -13.71 -36.53
CA ASP A 14 -6.99 -12.61 -37.28
C ASP A 14 -6.02 -12.16 -38.40
N VAL A 15 -6.43 -12.35 -39.64
CA VAL A 15 -5.67 -11.98 -40.86
C VAL A 15 -5.32 -10.47 -40.89
N ARG A 16 -6.07 -9.61 -40.13
CA ARG A 16 -5.80 -8.18 -40.01
C ARG A 16 -4.54 -7.89 -39.20
N SER A 17 -4.09 -8.83 -38.40
CA SER A 17 -2.87 -8.75 -37.60
C SER A 17 -1.63 -9.23 -38.34
N MET A 18 -1.76 -9.64 -39.62
CA MET A 18 -0.65 -10.14 -40.43
C MET A 18 0.36 -9.03 -40.75
N ASP A 19 1.64 -9.33 -40.55
CA ASP A 19 2.73 -8.45 -41.00
C ASP A 19 3.16 -8.83 -42.43
N TRP A 20 2.57 -8.16 -43.39
CA TRP A 20 2.83 -8.42 -44.81
C TRP A 20 4.29 -8.16 -45.23
N ASN A 21 5.01 -7.27 -44.56
CA ASN A 21 6.41 -6.99 -44.85
C ASN A 21 7.33 -8.14 -44.45
N VAL A 22 7.10 -8.69 -43.25
CA VAL A 22 7.86 -9.85 -42.74
C VAL A 22 7.48 -11.11 -43.51
N THR A 23 6.19 -11.31 -43.72
CA THR A 23 5.67 -12.42 -44.52
C THR A 23 6.28 -12.48 -45.90
N ALA A 24 6.37 -11.32 -46.59
CA ALA A 24 6.97 -11.24 -47.94
C ALA A 24 8.49 -11.50 -47.95
N ARG A 25 9.20 -11.29 -46.84
CA ARG A 25 10.66 -11.52 -46.73
C ARG A 25 11.00 -12.97 -46.38
N LEU A 26 10.17 -13.59 -45.55
CA LEU A 26 10.44 -14.93 -45.00
C LEU A 26 9.66 -16.04 -45.70
N ASP A 27 8.79 -15.69 -46.65
CA ASP A 27 7.90 -16.57 -47.37
C ASP A 27 7.04 -17.50 -46.45
N THR A 28 6.81 -17.03 -45.27
CA THR A 28 6.00 -17.67 -44.25
C THR A 28 5.11 -16.61 -43.56
N PRO A 29 3.81 -16.86 -43.37
CA PRO A 29 2.91 -15.86 -42.80
C PRO A 29 3.22 -15.60 -41.35
N TYR A 30 3.43 -14.30 -40.99
CA TYR A 30 3.67 -13.82 -39.63
C TYR A 30 2.57 -12.90 -39.16
N VAL A 31 2.15 -13.06 -37.92
CA VAL A 31 1.19 -12.18 -37.24
C VAL A 31 1.88 -11.34 -36.17
N ARG A 32 1.45 -10.09 -36.07
CA ARG A 32 1.86 -9.19 -34.99
C ARG A 32 1.17 -9.61 -33.70
N GLN A 33 1.93 -9.99 -32.71
CA GLN A 33 1.42 -10.14 -31.36
C GLN A 33 1.39 -8.77 -30.69
N TYR A 34 0.19 -8.30 -30.40
CA TYR A 34 0.00 -7.11 -29.57
C TYR A 34 -0.22 -7.57 -28.12
N THR A 35 0.60 -7.10 -27.22
CA THR A 35 0.24 -7.15 -25.79
C THR A 35 -0.76 -6.03 -25.54
N GLU A 36 -1.99 -6.36 -25.17
CA GLU A 36 -2.85 -5.40 -24.50
C GLU A 36 -2.16 -5.05 -23.18
N ASP A 37 -1.31 -4.03 -23.19
CA ASP A 37 -0.99 -3.32 -21.97
C ASP A 37 -2.29 -2.66 -21.50
N ARG A 38 -3.08 -3.41 -20.74
CA ARG A 38 -4.19 -2.81 -20.00
C ARG A 38 -3.56 -1.82 -19.04
N ASP A 39 -3.65 -0.53 -19.36
CA ASP A 39 -3.25 0.57 -18.49
C ASP A 39 -3.80 0.30 -17.09
N LEU A 40 -2.96 -0.31 -16.26
CA LEU A 40 -3.34 -0.60 -14.88
C LEU A 40 -3.40 0.72 -14.13
N THR A 41 -4.55 1.04 -13.56
CA THR A 41 -4.65 2.15 -12.63
C THR A 41 -4.39 1.65 -11.22
N ALA A 42 -3.42 2.25 -10.53
CA ALA A 42 -3.13 1.97 -9.14
C ALA A 42 -3.59 3.14 -8.26
N TRP A 43 -4.14 2.82 -7.09
CA TRP A 43 -4.56 3.80 -6.10
C TRP A 43 -3.88 3.54 -4.77
N PHE A 44 -3.40 4.62 -4.15
CA PHE A 44 -2.85 4.62 -2.81
C PHE A 44 -3.86 5.24 -1.84
N LEU A 45 -4.37 4.47 -0.90
CA LEU A 45 -5.20 4.92 0.20
C LEU A 45 -4.28 5.05 1.41
N LEU A 46 -3.99 6.29 1.80
CA LEU A 46 -2.94 6.61 2.76
C LEU A 46 -3.55 7.11 4.06
N ASP A 47 -3.31 6.35 5.09
CA ASP A 47 -3.55 6.77 6.45
C ASP A 47 -2.40 7.68 6.92
N LEU A 48 -2.75 8.88 7.34
CA LEU A 48 -1.85 9.92 7.86
C LEU A 48 -2.32 10.38 9.24
N SER A 49 -2.97 9.49 9.98
CA SER A 49 -3.35 9.71 11.39
C SER A 49 -2.11 9.89 12.27
N PRO A 50 -2.26 10.44 13.49
CA PRO A 50 -1.13 10.67 14.39
C PRO A 50 -0.30 9.43 14.69
N SER A 51 -0.90 8.24 14.71
CA SER A 51 -0.19 6.98 14.94
C SER A 51 0.86 6.66 13.87
N ILE A 52 0.70 7.20 12.65
CA ILE A 52 1.70 7.09 11.56
C ILE A 52 2.89 8.03 11.76
N ASP A 53 2.76 9.07 12.57
CA ASP A 53 3.88 9.96 12.92
C ASP A 53 4.76 9.36 14.05
N PHE A 54 4.39 8.19 14.58
CA PHE A 54 5.20 7.46 15.54
C PHE A 54 6.52 6.97 14.92
N GLY A 55 7.55 6.99 15.72
CA GLY A 55 8.84 6.39 15.41
C GLY A 55 9.79 6.53 16.57
N THR A 56 10.74 5.62 16.69
CA THR A 56 11.76 5.65 17.73
C THR A 56 13.01 6.34 17.23
N VAL A 57 13.66 7.10 18.10
CA VAL A 57 14.92 7.82 17.81
C VAL A 57 16.03 6.86 17.31
N GLU A 58 15.99 5.60 17.74
CA GLU A 58 16.98 4.59 17.37
C GLU A 58 16.85 4.07 15.93
N THR A 59 15.66 4.11 15.35
CA THR A 59 15.43 3.63 13.97
C THR A 59 15.68 4.71 12.92
N GLU A 60 15.96 5.96 13.31
CA GLU A 60 16.12 7.13 12.43
C GLU A 60 14.98 7.33 11.42
N ARG A 61 13.94 6.47 11.45
CA ARG A 61 12.84 6.45 10.48
C ARG A 61 11.49 6.40 11.17
N LEU A 62 10.72 7.43 10.97
CA LEU A 62 9.31 7.45 11.35
C LEU A 62 8.48 6.56 10.40
N LYS A 63 7.39 5.97 10.87
CA LYS A 63 6.45 5.22 10.01
C LYS A 63 6.02 6.08 8.80
N ARG A 64 5.80 7.38 8.99
CA ARG A 64 5.48 8.34 7.91
C ARG A 64 6.57 8.41 6.84
N THR A 65 7.85 8.43 7.23
CA THR A 65 8.96 8.44 6.27
C THR A 65 8.95 7.18 5.42
N VAL A 66 8.77 6.02 6.06
CA VAL A 66 8.68 4.73 5.38
C VAL A 66 7.49 4.68 4.43
N LEU A 67 6.33 5.21 4.83
CA LEU A 67 5.14 5.34 3.99
C LEU A 67 5.45 6.18 2.74
N ILE A 68 6.05 7.36 2.91
CA ILE A 68 6.39 8.27 1.81
C ILE A 68 7.37 7.60 0.84
N ASP A 69 8.43 7.00 1.34
CA ASP A 69 9.46 6.32 0.54
C ASP A 69 8.86 5.15 -0.25
N PHE A 70 8.00 4.37 0.40
CA PHE A 70 7.30 3.25 -0.23
C PHE A 70 6.39 3.72 -1.36
N VAL A 71 5.54 4.72 -1.10
CA VAL A 71 4.61 5.29 -2.10
C VAL A 71 5.37 5.90 -3.26
N ALA A 72 6.42 6.71 -2.99
CA ALA A 72 7.23 7.35 -4.02
C ALA A 72 7.91 6.31 -4.94
N THR A 73 8.50 5.27 -4.34
CA THR A 73 9.19 4.21 -5.09
C THR A 73 8.21 3.40 -5.93
N LEU A 74 7.09 2.98 -5.34
CA LEU A 74 6.11 2.15 -6.03
C LEU A 74 5.38 2.94 -7.13
N ALA A 75 5.00 4.21 -6.86
CA ALA A 75 4.41 5.09 -7.87
C ALA A 75 5.34 5.30 -9.06
N ARG A 76 6.64 5.50 -8.80
CA ARG A 76 7.66 5.61 -9.84
C ARG A 76 7.78 4.32 -10.67
N LEU A 77 7.82 3.16 -10.02
CA LEU A 77 7.90 1.87 -10.71
C LEU A 77 6.68 1.61 -11.60
N LEU A 78 5.49 1.93 -11.09
CA LEU A 78 4.23 1.76 -11.83
C LEU A 78 4.15 2.71 -13.03
N THR A 79 4.44 4.00 -12.84
CA THR A 79 4.35 5.00 -13.92
C THR A 79 5.42 4.83 -15.00
N ARG A 80 6.60 4.27 -14.67
CA ARG A 80 7.62 3.91 -15.67
C ARG A 80 7.16 2.80 -16.64
N ARG A 81 6.16 2.02 -16.25
CA ARG A 81 5.53 0.97 -17.07
C ARG A 81 4.23 1.45 -17.72
N GLY A 82 4.01 2.75 -17.85
CA GLY A 82 2.81 3.31 -18.47
C GLY A 82 1.57 3.35 -17.56
N ASN A 83 1.62 2.77 -16.35
CA ASN A 83 0.46 2.73 -15.46
C ASN A 83 0.12 4.12 -14.90
N ARG A 84 -1.15 4.31 -14.54
CA ARG A 84 -1.63 5.53 -13.90
C ARG A 84 -1.68 5.34 -12.39
N VAL A 85 -1.35 6.39 -11.63
CA VAL A 85 -1.39 6.37 -10.16
C VAL A 85 -2.22 7.51 -9.63
N GLY A 86 -3.09 7.22 -8.65
CA GLY A 86 -3.86 8.19 -7.88
C GLY A 86 -3.71 7.92 -6.39
N ALA A 87 -4.16 8.84 -5.54
CA ALA A 87 -4.11 8.67 -4.10
C ALA A 87 -5.29 9.34 -3.40
N ILE A 88 -5.64 8.81 -2.21
CA ILE A 88 -6.56 9.43 -1.26
C ILE A 88 -5.81 9.53 0.07
N PHE A 89 -5.74 10.72 0.63
CA PHE A 89 -5.10 11.02 1.91
C PHE A 89 -6.17 11.14 2.98
N TYR A 90 -5.94 10.50 4.10
CA TYR A 90 -6.80 10.48 5.26
C TYR A 90 -5.98 10.80 6.51
N GLY A 91 -6.41 11.82 7.24
CA GLY A 91 -5.90 12.15 8.57
C GLY A 91 -6.98 11.82 9.61
N SER A 92 -7.70 12.86 10.10
CA SER A 92 -8.94 12.68 10.87
C SER A 92 -10.18 12.58 9.97
N ARG A 93 -10.03 12.89 8.69
CA ARG A 93 -11.04 12.83 7.62
C ARG A 93 -10.33 12.65 6.28
N VAL A 94 -11.08 12.51 5.20
CA VAL A 94 -10.51 12.54 3.84
C VAL A 94 -10.03 13.97 3.55
N GLU A 95 -8.70 14.15 3.55
CA GLU A 95 -8.08 15.48 3.40
C GLU A 95 -7.91 15.84 1.92
N ARG A 96 -7.54 14.85 1.10
CA ARG A 96 -7.24 15.10 -0.30
C ARG A 96 -7.41 13.85 -1.16
N THR A 97 -7.96 14.07 -2.36
CA THR A 97 -7.98 13.06 -3.42
C THR A 97 -7.17 13.56 -4.61
N ILE A 98 -6.17 12.79 -5.02
CA ILE A 98 -5.34 13.04 -6.21
C ILE A 98 -5.82 12.11 -7.31
N PRO A 99 -6.44 12.61 -8.38
CA PRO A 99 -6.90 11.79 -9.49
C PRO A 99 -5.77 11.00 -10.14
N ALA A 100 -6.10 9.82 -10.68
CA ALA A 100 -5.12 8.96 -11.33
C ALA A 100 -4.54 9.62 -12.59
N GLY A 101 -3.23 9.76 -12.64
CA GLY A 101 -2.44 10.29 -13.74
C GLY A 101 -1.19 9.47 -14.01
N GLY A 102 -0.53 9.69 -15.12
CA GLY A 102 0.68 8.98 -15.52
C GLY A 102 1.94 9.87 -15.52
N GLY A 103 3.08 9.24 -15.70
CA GLY A 103 4.35 9.91 -15.90
C GLY A 103 5.00 10.51 -14.65
N ARG A 104 6.18 11.13 -14.85
CA ARG A 104 7.01 11.67 -13.76
C ARG A 104 6.32 12.80 -12.99
N VAL A 105 5.59 13.67 -13.70
CA VAL A 105 4.93 14.82 -13.09
C VAL A 105 3.89 14.39 -12.06
N GLN A 106 3.14 13.34 -12.36
CA GLN A 106 2.16 12.79 -11.41
C GLN A 106 2.82 12.25 -10.15
N VAL A 107 3.96 11.56 -10.27
CA VAL A 107 4.72 11.06 -9.11
C VAL A 107 5.21 12.22 -8.25
N LEU A 108 5.79 13.25 -8.87
CA LEU A 108 6.28 14.43 -8.14
C LEU A 108 5.14 15.15 -7.42
N ARG A 109 4.00 15.34 -8.09
CA ARG A 109 2.80 15.93 -7.48
C ARG A 109 2.33 15.13 -6.26
N LEU A 110 2.27 13.79 -6.40
CA LEU A 110 1.83 12.91 -5.32
C LEU A 110 2.77 13.01 -4.10
N VAL A 111 4.09 12.97 -4.34
CA VAL A 111 5.09 13.08 -3.27
C VAL A 111 5.07 14.48 -2.63
N GLU A 112 4.99 15.55 -3.43
CA GLU A 112 4.92 16.92 -2.93
C GLU A 112 3.68 17.14 -2.08
N ASP A 113 2.50 16.69 -2.55
CA ASP A 113 1.26 16.80 -1.81
C ASP A 113 1.32 16.00 -0.50
N LEU A 114 1.97 14.83 -0.50
CA LEU A 114 2.15 13.98 0.68
C LEU A 114 3.09 14.62 1.71
N LEU A 115 4.20 15.22 1.26
CA LEU A 115 5.14 15.94 2.12
C LEU A 115 4.54 17.20 2.76
N ARG A 116 3.58 17.83 2.07
CA ARG A 116 2.88 19.03 2.56
C ARG A 116 1.76 18.74 3.55
N GLN A 117 1.38 17.45 3.73
CA GLN A 117 0.34 17.13 4.70
C GLN A 117 0.83 17.43 6.12
N PRO A 118 0.04 18.17 6.93
CA PRO A 118 0.43 18.48 8.28
C PRO A 118 0.55 17.21 9.11
N GLN A 119 1.46 17.23 10.07
CA GLN A 119 1.47 16.25 11.15
C GLN A 119 0.37 16.63 12.15
N LEU A 120 -0.51 15.68 12.43
CA LEU A 120 -1.57 15.86 13.39
C LEU A 120 -1.01 15.55 14.78
N THR A 121 -1.09 16.53 15.69
CA THR A 121 -0.63 16.36 17.08
C THR A 121 -1.63 15.62 17.95
N SER A 122 -2.88 15.57 17.52
CA SER A 122 -3.95 14.77 18.13
C SER A 122 -5.08 14.60 17.11
N ALA A 123 -5.79 13.50 17.19
CA ALA A 123 -7.02 13.25 16.44
C ALA A 123 -7.98 12.45 17.32
N PRO A 124 -9.28 12.47 17.04
CA PRO A 124 -10.17 11.41 17.55
C PRO A 124 -9.64 10.06 17.10
N PHE A 125 -9.98 8.99 17.81
CA PHE A 125 -9.57 7.63 17.42
C PHE A 125 -9.72 7.41 15.92
N THR A 126 -8.67 6.88 15.31
CA THR A 126 -8.63 6.65 13.86
C THR A 126 -9.73 5.67 13.45
N ASP A 127 -10.56 6.05 12.47
CA ASP A 127 -11.52 5.18 11.79
C ASP A 127 -11.17 5.14 10.30
N LEU A 128 -10.78 3.98 9.81
CA LEU A 128 -10.42 3.78 8.40
C LEU A 128 -11.64 3.64 7.48
N SER A 129 -12.85 3.50 8.02
CA SER A 129 -14.07 3.30 7.22
C SER A 129 -14.32 4.46 6.25
N PRO A 130 -14.19 5.76 6.64
CA PRO A 130 -14.37 6.88 5.71
C PRO A 130 -13.37 6.89 4.55
N LEU A 131 -12.11 6.51 4.78
CA LEU A 131 -11.10 6.38 3.72
C LEU A 131 -11.51 5.33 2.69
N LEU A 132 -11.92 4.16 3.17
CA LEU A 132 -12.32 3.04 2.33
C LEU A 132 -13.61 3.33 1.56
N ASP A 133 -14.57 4.01 2.19
CA ASP A 133 -15.82 4.44 1.53
C ASP A 133 -15.58 5.52 0.49
N ALA A 134 -14.69 6.48 0.76
CA ALA A 134 -14.25 7.47 -0.24
C ALA A 134 -13.62 6.79 -1.46
N ALA A 135 -12.79 5.78 -1.24
CA ALA A 135 -12.21 5.00 -2.32
C ALA A 135 -13.29 4.28 -3.15
N ARG A 136 -14.30 3.67 -2.50
CA ARG A 136 -15.41 3.02 -3.21
C ARG A 136 -16.19 3.97 -4.10
N GLN A 137 -16.32 5.22 -3.70
CA GLN A 137 -16.99 6.27 -4.49
C GLN A 137 -16.12 6.79 -5.62
N ALA A 138 -14.82 7.00 -5.37
CA ALA A 138 -13.88 7.58 -6.33
C ALA A 138 -13.43 6.59 -7.42
N LEU A 139 -13.29 5.31 -7.09
CA LEU A 139 -12.75 4.29 -7.98
C LEU A 139 -13.83 3.64 -8.83
N GLN A 140 -14.06 4.16 -10.04
CA GLN A 140 -15.11 3.66 -10.92
C GLN A 140 -14.71 2.42 -11.74
N ARG A 141 -13.41 2.25 -12.03
CA ARG A 141 -12.87 1.13 -12.84
C ARG A 141 -12.06 0.19 -11.97
N ARG A 142 -12.02 -1.10 -12.36
CA ARG A 142 -11.19 -2.09 -11.68
C ARG A 142 -9.74 -1.61 -11.63
N SER A 143 -9.20 -1.51 -10.42
CA SER A 143 -7.89 -0.91 -10.13
C SER A 143 -7.11 -1.81 -9.17
N LEU A 144 -5.80 -1.56 -9.09
CA LEU A 144 -4.96 -2.05 -8.02
C LEU A 144 -5.00 -1.04 -6.88
N VAL A 145 -5.34 -1.48 -5.69
CA VAL A 145 -5.51 -0.59 -4.53
C VAL A 145 -4.55 -1.01 -3.43
N PHE A 146 -3.71 -0.09 -3.00
CA PHE A 146 -2.86 -0.23 -1.83
C PHE A 146 -3.49 0.53 -0.68
N VAL A 147 -3.86 -0.15 0.39
CA VAL A 147 -4.31 0.47 1.64
C VAL A 147 -3.11 0.46 2.58
N ILE A 148 -2.59 1.64 2.90
CA ILE A 148 -1.35 1.80 3.66
C ILE A 148 -1.68 2.48 4.98
N SER A 149 -1.50 1.76 6.08
CA SER A 149 -1.84 2.17 7.45
C SER A 149 -1.09 1.26 8.44
N ASP A 150 -1.06 1.60 9.70
CA ASP A 150 -0.69 0.66 10.77
C ASP A 150 -1.88 -0.20 11.22
N PHE A 151 -3.09 0.13 10.74
CA PHE A 151 -4.36 -0.52 11.09
C PHE A 151 -4.67 -0.51 12.58
N ILE A 152 -4.12 0.47 13.32
CA ILE A 152 -4.53 0.79 14.68
C ILE A 152 -5.75 1.72 14.55
N SER A 153 -6.92 1.13 14.49
CA SER A 153 -8.18 1.81 14.12
C SER A 153 -9.35 1.22 14.89
N GLU A 154 -10.39 2.04 15.07
CA GLU A 154 -11.70 1.55 15.53
C GLU A 154 -12.19 0.40 14.66
N PRO A 155 -12.91 -0.57 15.27
CA PRO A 155 -13.50 -1.70 14.53
C PRO A 155 -14.51 -1.22 13.49
N GLY A 156 -14.67 -1.99 12.39
CA GLY A 156 -15.71 -1.74 11.39
C GLY A 156 -15.18 -1.55 9.97
N TRP A 157 -13.89 -1.26 9.82
CA TRP A 157 -13.24 -1.07 8.53
C TRP A 157 -13.16 -2.36 7.68
N GLU A 158 -13.34 -3.53 8.27
CA GLU A 158 -13.29 -4.81 7.56
C GLU A 158 -14.37 -4.93 6.49
N ARG A 159 -15.59 -4.42 6.79
CA ARG A 159 -16.71 -4.47 5.86
C ARG A 159 -16.49 -3.60 4.61
N PRO A 160 -16.17 -2.29 4.72
CA PRO A 160 -15.85 -1.48 3.54
C PRO A 160 -14.59 -1.99 2.80
N LEU A 161 -13.59 -2.53 3.50
CA LEU A 161 -12.44 -3.16 2.87
C LEU A 161 -12.83 -4.39 2.05
N HIS A 162 -13.66 -5.28 2.60
CA HIS A 162 -14.22 -6.43 1.87
C HIS A 162 -14.99 -5.99 0.63
N LEU A 163 -15.79 -4.93 0.71
CA LEU A 163 -16.54 -4.42 -0.44
C LEU A 163 -15.63 -3.89 -1.54
N LEU A 164 -14.47 -3.31 -1.19
CA LEU A 164 -13.43 -2.91 -2.14
C LEU A 164 -12.85 -4.11 -2.88
N THR A 165 -12.59 -5.23 -2.22
CA THR A 165 -11.99 -6.43 -2.84
C THR A 165 -12.88 -7.07 -3.90
N ARG A 166 -14.19 -6.87 -3.81
CA ARG A 166 -15.13 -7.39 -4.81
C ARG A 166 -14.98 -6.73 -6.19
N ARG A 167 -14.44 -5.52 -6.25
CA ARG A 167 -14.30 -4.74 -7.50
C ARG A 167 -12.87 -4.48 -7.90
N HIS A 168 -11.95 -4.49 -6.95
CA HIS A 168 -10.56 -4.09 -7.12
C HIS A 168 -9.61 -5.18 -6.64
N GLU A 169 -8.37 -5.16 -7.14
CA GLU A 169 -7.27 -5.95 -6.57
C GLU A 169 -6.71 -5.16 -5.38
N VAL A 170 -7.01 -5.58 -4.15
CA VAL A 170 -6.63 -4.85 -2.94
C VAL A 170 -5.49 -5.55 -2.23
N LEU A 171 -4.50 -4.77 -1.82
CA LEU A 171 -3.39 -5.17 -0.96
C LEU A 171 -3.32 -4.22 0.23
N ALA A 172 -3.38 -4.78 1.43
CA ALA A 172 -3.10 -4.04 2.65
C ALA A 172 -1.58 -4.02 2.91
N VAL A 173 -1.03 -2.81 3.11
CA VAL A 173 0.38 -2.62 3.50
C VAL A 173 0.38 -2.05 4.90
N ARG A 174 0.69 -2.90 5.87
CA ARG A 174 0.72 -2.51 7.26
C ARG A 174 2.09 -2.01 7.64
N ILE A 175 2.18 -0.75 8.06
CA ILE A 175 3.42 -0.17 8.57
C ILE A 175 3.52 -0.47 10.06
N VAL A 176 4.64 -1.03 10.48
CA VAL A 176 4.88 -1.43 11.87
C VAL A 176 6.24 -0.91 12.35
N ASP A 177 6.30 -0.53 13.60
CA ASP A 177 7.56 -0.25 14.29
C ASP A 177 7.86 -1.36 15.28
N PRO A 178 9.10 -1.93 15.32
CA PRO A 178 9.44 -3.00 16.25
C PRO A 178 9.20 -2.63 17.72
N ARG A 179 9.28 -1.35 18.08
CA ARG A 179 9.05 -0.85 19.43
C ARG A 179 7.58 -0.86 19.85
N GLU A 180 6.65 -0.92 18.89
CA GLU A 180 5.23 -1.13 19.19
C GLU A 180 4.92 -2.58 19.61
N VAL A 181 5.86 -3.50 19.37
CA VAL A 181 5.72 -4.92 19.72
C VAL A 181 6.56 -5.28 20.92
N THR A 182 7.78 -4.74 21.02
CA THR A 182 8.74 -5.11 22.06
C THR A 182 9.39 -3.87 22.64
N LEU A 183 9.24 -3.66 23.95
CA LEU A 183 9.93 -2.57 24.64
C LEU A 183 11.36 -2.99 25.00
N PRO A 184 12.35 -2.11 24.78
CA PRO A 184 13.72 -2.34 25.25
C PRO A 184 13.80 -2.21 26.77
N ASP A 185 14.84 -2.80 27.35
CA ASP A 185 15.17 -2.67 28.76
C ASP A 185 16.11 -1.47 28.95
N VAL A 186 15.54 -0.26 29.04
CA VAL A 186 16.28 1.01 29.10
C VAL A 186 15.97 1.83 30.36
N GLY A 187 15.15 1.29 31.29
CA GLY A 187 14.74 1.95 32.50
C GLY A 187 13.50 2.82 32.37
N PRO A 188 13.40 3.86 33.20
CA PRO A 188 12.26 4.76 33.19
C PRO A 188 12.13 5.52 31.86
N LEU A 189 10.93 5.55 31.28
CA LEU A 189 10.61 6.35 30.09
C LEU A 189 9.16 6.86 30.15
N ILE A 190 8.88 7.88 29.37
CA ILE A 190 7.53 8.38 29.11
C ILE A 190 7.05 7.81 27.81
N MET A 191 5.93 7.08 27.87
CA MET A 191 5.18 6.66 26.69
C MET A 191 4.05 7.66 26.46
N GLU A 192 3.88 8.08 25.23
CA GLU A 192 2.79 8.96 24.82
C GLU A 192 1.88 8.24 23.83
N ASP A 193 0.58 8.32 24.07
CA ASP A 193 -0.41 7.85 23.10
C ASP A 193 -0.49 8.85 21.95
N ALA A 194 -0.23 8.38 20.73
CA ALA A 194 -0.12 9.26 19.57
C ALA A 194 -1.45 9.94 19.19
N GLU A 195 -2.59 9.38 19.56
CA GLU A 195 -3.89 9.93 19.20
C GLU A 195 -4.43 10.88 20.28
N THR A 196 -4.29 10.50 21.55
CA THR A 196 -4.83 11.28 22.67
C THR A 196 -3.82 12.25 23.26
N GLY A 197 -2.51 12.03 23.04
CA GLY A 197 -1.43 12.77 23.70
C GLY A 197 -1.28 12.42 25.19
N GLU A 198 -1.98 11.40 25.69
CA GLU A 198 -1.87 10.97 27.08
C GLU A 198 -0.49 10.37 27.34
N GLN A 199 0.15 10.85 28.42
CA GLN A 199 1.48 10.40 28.80
C GLN A 199 1.43 9.45 29.97
N LEU A 200 2.13 8.33 29.84
CA LEU A 200 2.28 7.32 30.87
C LEU A 200 3.76 7.16 31.23
N TYR A 201 4.10 7.40 32.51
CA TYR A 201 5.43 7.10 33.02
C TYR A 201 5.55 5.61 33.32
N VAL A 202 6.53 4.95 32.73
CA VAL A 202 6.75 3.50 32.87
C VAL A 202 8.22 3.21 33.14
N ASP A 203 8.47 2.13 33.91
CA ASP A 203 9.82 1.59 34.11
C ASP A 203 9.97 0.31 33.28
N THR A 204 10.79 0.38 32.25
CA THR A 204 11.05 -0.76 31.38
C THR A 204 12.01 -1.79 31.97
N HIS A 205 12.64 -1.54 33.13
CA HIS A 205 13.33 -2.59 33.89
C HIS A 205 12.33 -3.62 34.46
N ASP A 206 11.06 -3.24 34.68
CA ASP A 206 10.02 -4.20 35.11
C ASP A 206 9.73 -5.21 33.99
N ARG A 207 10.26 -6.42 34.16
CA ARG A 207 10.04 -7.53 33.23
C ARG A 207 8.55 -7.86 33.06
N LYS A 208 7.75 -7.79 34.12
CA LYS A 208 6.31 -8.08 34.05
C LYS A 208 5.58 -7.04 33.22
N PHE A 209 6.03 -5.78 33.28
CA PHE A 209 5.50 -4.72 32.41
C PHE A 209 5.79 -5.02 30.95
N ARG A 210 7.05 -5.33 30.60
CA ARG A 210 7.43 -5.67 29.22
C ARG A 210 6.67 -6.89 28.68
N GLU A 211 6.50 -7.94 29.50
CA GLU A 211 5.72 -9.14 29.12
C GLU A 211 4.24 -8.83 28.87
N ARG A 212 3.63 -7.98 29.70
CA ARG A 212 2.24 -7.51 29.49
C ARG A 212 2.10 -6.69 28.23
N PHE A 213 3.04 -5.78 27.97
CA PHE A 213 3.08 -4.98 26.75
C PHE A 213 3.17 -5.88 25.51
N ALA A 214 4.15 -6.78 25.45
CA ALA A 214 4.31 -7.72 24.35
C ALA A 214 3.07 -8.62 24.15
N SER A 215 2.43 -9.06 25.23
CA SER A 215 1.19 -9.84 25.15
C SER A 215 0.02 -9.01 24.62
N ALA A 216 -0.07 -7.74 24.96
CA ALA A 216 -1.09 -6.82 24.41
C ALA A 216 -0.85 -6.57 22.91
N ALA A 217 0.41 -6.34 22.51
CA ALA A 217 0.79 -6.21 21.12
C ALA A 217 0.46 -7.45 20.28
N ALA A 218 0.77 -8.66 20.82
CA ALA A 218 0.44 -9.92 20.15
C ALA A 218 -1.09 -10.13 19.98
N ARG A 219 -1.90 -9.74 20.96
CA ARG A 219 -3.37 -9.78 20.84
C ARG A 219 -3.88 -8.82 19.78
N ARG A 220 -3.34 -7.59 19.72
CA ARG A 220 -3.67 -6.61 18.66
C ARG A 220 -3.32 -7.16 17.29
N GLU A 221 -2.13 -7.73 17.16
CA GLU A 221 -1.65 -8.37 15.92
C GLU A 221 -2.62 -9.47 15.45
N ALA A 222 -3.02 -10.37 16.36
CA ALA A 222 -3.96 -11.44 16.05
C ALA A 222 -5.34 -10.89 15.61
N THR A 223 -5.81 -9.82 16.25
CA THR A 223 -7.08 -9.16 15.91
C THR A 223 -7.04 -8.57 14.50
N VAL A 224 -5.99 -7.82 14.17
CA VAL A 224 -5.81 -7.19 12.85
C VAL A 224 -5.66 -8.25 11.76
N ASN A 225 -4.86 -9.29 11.99
CA ASN A 225 -4.70 -10.39 11.04
C ASN A 225 -6.02 -11.15 10.82
N GLY A 226 -6.79 -11.37 11.88
CA GLY A 226 -8.14 -11.93 11.80
C GLY A 226 -9.09 -11.06 10.97
N ALA A 227 -8.98 -9.73 11.09
CA ALA A 227 -9.76 -8.78 10.31
C ALA A 227 -9.42 -8.85 8.81
N PHE A 228 -8.14 -8.95 8.45
CA PHE A 228 -7.73 -9.15 7.05
C PHE A 228 -8.27 -10.45 6.46
N VAL A 229 -8.22 -11.53 7.21
CA VAL A 229 -8.79 -12.82 6.79
C VAL A 229 -10.30 -12.69 6.54
N ARG A 230 -11.05 -12.05 7.45
CA ARG A 230 -12.49 -11.81 7.27
C ARG A 230 -12.80 -10.91 6.08
N ALA A 231 -11.97 -9.90 5.86
CA ALA A 231 -12.10 -9.01 4.70
C ALA A 231 -11.70 -9.68 3.37
N GLY A 232 -11.02 -10.83 3.39
CA GLY A 232 -10.50 -11.50 2.20
C GLY A 232 -9.38 -10.72 1.53
N VAL A 233 -8.59 -9.98 2.31
CA VAL A 233 -7.48 -9.14 1.85
C VAL A 233 -6.16 -9.76 2.23
N GLU A 234 -5.22 -9.76 1.29
CA GLU A 234 -3.83 -10.05 1.57
C GLU A 234 -3.17 -8.84 2.23
N ALA A 235 -2.48 -9.09 3.33
CA ALA A 235 -1.75 -8.07 4.06
C ALA A 235 -0.25 -8.37 4.05
N VAL A 236 0.55 -7.31 3.92
CA VAL A 236 2.01 -7.36 4.00
C VAL A 236 2.47 -6.35 5.03
N SER A 237 3.30 -6.77 5.95
CA SER A 237 3.91 -5.84 6.91
C SER A 237 5.15 -5.20 6.31
N LEU A 238 5.31 -3.90 6.54
CA LEU A 238 6.46 -3.09 6.21
C LEU A 238 7.00 -2.49 7.51
N SER A 239 8.16 -2.98 7.95
CA SER A 239 8.78 -2.52 9.19
C SER A 239 9.64 -1.28 8.98
N THR A 240 9.71 -0.41 10.01
CA THR A 240 10.53 0.82 9.96
C THR A 240 12.03 0.52 9.87
N ASP A 241 12.47 -0.64 10.30
CA ASP A 241 13.86 -1.11 10.25
C ASP A 241 14.18 -1.99 9.01
N GLU A 242 13.17 -2.27 8.16
CA GLU A 242 13.35 -3.13 6.99
C GLU A 242 13.91 -2.36 5.79
N ASP A 243 14.74 -3.04 4.98
CA ASP A 243 15.15 -2.53 3.67
C ASP A 243 13.95 -2.44 2.71
N LEU A 244 13.69 -1.23 2.23
CA LEU A 244 12.54 -0.92 1.38
C LEU A 244 12.54 -1.71 0.06
N VAL A 245 13.72 -1.95 -0.52
CA VAL A 245 13.83 -2.69 -1.79
C VAL A 245 13.41 -4.14 -1.59
N ARG A 246 13.85 -4.77 -0.50
CA ARG A 246 13.44 -6.13 -0.14
C ARG A 246 11.92 -6.22 0.08
N ALA A 247 11.35 -5.25 0.78
CA ALA A 247 9.91 -5.18 1.01
C ALA A 247 9.13 -5.09 -0.32
N ILE A 248 9.54 -4.21 -1.22
CA ILE A 248 8.89 -4.03 -2.54
C ILE A 248 8.99 -5.31 -3.38
N VAL A 249 10.16 -5.97 -3.40
CA VAL A 249 10.36 -7.23 -4.12
C VAL A 249 9.44 -8.32 -3.55
N ARG A 250 9.33 -8.42 -2.22
CA ARG A 250 8.40 -9.35 -1.55
C ARG A 250 6.96 -9.13 -1.99
N ILE A 251 6.51 -7.87 -1.98
CA ILE A 251 5.16 -7.47 -2.40
C ILE A 251 4.90 -7.82 -3.88
N ALA A 252 5.86 -7.50 -4.76
CA ALA A 252 5.75 -7.82 -6.18
C ALA A 252 5.67 -9.33 -6.44
N THR A 253 6.44 -10.12 -5.69
CA THR A 253 6.46 -11.59 -5.80
C THR A 253 5.13 -12.21 -5.34
N LEU A 254 4.56 -11.74 -4.23
CA LEU A 254 3.26 -12.19 -3.73
C LEU A 254 2.17 -11.92 -4.77
N ARG A 255 2.12 -10.70 -5.30
CA ARG A 255 1.17 -10.33 -6.34
C ARG A 255 1.30 -11.20 -7.61
N HIS A 256 2.52 -11.52 -8.02
CA HIS A 256 2.76 -12.36 -9.20
C HIS A 256 2.22 -13.80 -9.01
N ARG A 257 2.38 -14.36 -7.81
CA ARG A 257 1.83 -15.68 -7.46
C ARG A 257 0.29 -15.72 -7.51
N ARG A 258 -0.38 -14.63 -7.10
CA ARG A 258 -1.85 -14.53 -7.11
C ARG A 258 -2.43 -14.49 -8.54
N ARG A 259 -1.74 -13.87 -9.49
CA ARG A 259 -2.19 -13.81 -10.89
C ARG A 259 -2.09 -15.13 -11.63
N ARG A 260 -1.35 -16.11 -11.09
CA ARG A 260 -1.18 -17.44 -11.69
C ARG A 260 -2.13 -18.49 -11.11
N ARG A 261 -2.88 -18.17 -10.08
CA ARG A 261 -3.97 -18.98 -9.53
C ARG A 261 -5.34 -18.46 -10.00
#